data_8f8346737eb6f4029dafb8f205807d27
#
_entry.id   8f8346737eb6f4029dafb8f205807d27
#
_cell.length_a   1.000
_cell.length_b   1.000
_cell.length_c   1.000
_cell.angle_alpha   90.00
_cell.angle_beta   90.00
_cell.angle_gamma   90.00
#
_symmetry.space_group_name_H-M   'P 1'
#
loop_
_entity.id
_entity.type
_entity.pdbx_description
1 polymer ?
#
loop_
_entity_poly.entity_id
_entity_poly.type
_entity_poly.pdbx_seq_one_letter_code
_entity_poly.pdbx_strand_id
1 'polypeptide(L)'
;MLLLATSKGILRLKGGGASLFPAEGLLDEEGRPRYERLLKALREAGAGRGAYLGLGPGFALLRLQPFPSLQGFSLEEAVLAEAERSPLFGGEELLTDYYLVAPEDERHVRVLYAALPKRAAGLLAGLRPARVEPLPLALWRYALAKSEGQ
;
A
#
# COMPACT_ATOMS: atom_id res chain seq x y z
N MET A 1 -16.56 4.00 0.84
CA MET A 1 -15.80 4.43 2.02
C MET A 1 -14.33 4.17 1.81
N LEU A 2 -13.51 5.15 2.08
CA LEU A 2 -12.06 5.05 1.98
C LEU A 2 -11.45 5.20 3.38
N LEU A 3 -10.57 4.30 3.74
CA LEU A 3 -9.81 4.33 5.00
C LEU A 3 -8.33 4.46 4.67
N LEU A 4 -7.70 5.50 5.21
CA LEU A 4 -6.29 5.77 5.01
C LEU A 4 -5.53 5.51 6.31
N ALA A 5 -4.61 4.57 6.27
CA ALA A 5 -3.75 4.26 7.42
C ALA A 5 -2.55 5.20 7.44
N THR A 6 -2.39 5.93 8.53
CA THR A 6 -1.27 6.84 8.76
C THR A 6 -0.61 6.47 10.08
N SER A 7 0.57 7.03 10.34
CA SER A 7 1.26 6.80 11.61
C SER A 7 0.49 7.32 12.83
N LYS A 8 -0.48 8.20 12.63
CA LYS A 8 -1.26 8.83 13.71
C LYS A 8 -2.64 8.23 13.90
N GLY A 9 -3.07 7.35 13.00
CA GLY A 9 -4.38 6.74 13.06
C GLY A 9 -4.99 6.54 11.69
N ILE A 10 -6.30 6.31 11.68
CA ILE A 10 -7.05 6.02 10.46
C ILE A 10 -7.89 7.24 10.09
N LEU A 11 -7.70 7.73 8.87
CA LEU A 11 -8.55 8.78 8.32
C LEU A 11 -9.64 8.11 7.48
N ARG A 12 -10.89 8.37 7.81
CA ARG A 12 -12.05 7.82 7.09
C ARG A 12 -12.70 8.89 6.23
N LEU A 13 -12.89 8.60 4.96
CA LEU A 13 -13.60 9.45 4.02
C LEU A 13 -14.88 8.73 3.59
N LYS A 14 -16.02 9.30 3.90
CA LYS A 14 -17.33 8.72 3.59
C LYS A 14 -18.36 9.84 3.43
N GLY A 15 -19.10 9.77 2.32
CA GLY A 15 -20.23 10.67 2.10
C GLY A 15 -19.88 12.16 2.09
N GLY A 16 -18.68 12.53 1.63
CA GLY A 16 -18.24 13.91 1.61
C GLY A 16 -17.65 14.41 2.92
N GLY A 17 -17.66 13.58 3.97
CA GLY A 17 -17.08 13.92 5.26
C GLY A 17 -15.77 13.18 5.52
N ALA A 18 -14.98 13.72 6.45
CA ALA A 18 -13.73 13.10 6.88
C ALA A 18 -13.73 12.99 8.41
N SER A 19 -13.29 11.86 8.92
CA SER A 19 -13.18 11.61 10.35
C SER A 19 -11.84 10.97 10.66
N LEU A 20 -11.16 11.45 11.69
CA LEU A 20 -9.91 10.86 12.15
C LEU A 20 -10.18 9.96 13.35
N PHE A 21 -9.69 8.74 13.29
CA PHE A 21 -9.70 7.77 14.38
C PHE A 21 -8.28 7.66 14.90
N PRO A 22 -7.90 8.40 15.93
CA PRO A 22 -6.52 8.36 16.43
C PRO A 22 -6.17 6.97 16.93
N ALA A 23 -4.94 6.54 16.65
CA ALA A 23 -4.40 5.29 17.16
C ALA A 23 -2.90 5.45 17.36
N GLU A 24 -2.42 5.00 18.50
CA GLU A 24 -1.01 5.05 18.85
C GLU A 24 -0.35 3.70 18.62
N GLY A 25 0.97 3.72 18.37
CA GLY A 25 1.74 2.50 18.28
C GLY A 25 1.47 1.67 17.05
N LEU A 26 0.95 2.26 15.98
CA LEU A 26 0.78 1.57 14.70
C LEU A 26 2.12 1.27 14.03
N LEU A 27 3.11 2.10 14.30
CA LEU A 27 4.50 1.85 13.95
C LEU A 27 5.29 1.66 15.24
N ASP A 28 6.31 0.80 15.21
CA ASP A 28 7.20 0.63 16.34
C ASP A 28 8.25 1.76 16.41
N GLU A 29 9.17 1.68 17.37
CA GLU A 29 10.21 2.70 17.56
C GLU A 29 11.17 2.82 16.39
N GLU A 30 11.29 1.75 15.59
CA GLU A 30 12.14 1.72 14.40
C GLU A 30 11.38 2.13 13.13
N GLY A 31 10.10 2.49 13.27
CA GLY A 31 9.25 2.88 12.16
C GLY A 31 8.64 1.71 11.39
N ARG A 32 8.72 0.49 11.95
CA ARG A 32 8.17 -0.71 11.31
C ARG A 32 6.70 -0.89 11.68
N PRO A 33 5.90 -1.40 10.75
CA PRO A 33 4.46 -1.52 10.97
C PRO A 33 4.11 -2.65 11.96
N ARG A 34 3.09 -2.37 12.78
CA ARG A 34 2.46 -3.37 13.65
C ARG A 34 1.10 -3.70 13.06
N TYR A 35 1.06 -4.67 12.17
CA TYR A 35 -0.13 -4.95 11.38
C TYR A 35 -1.32 -5.43 12.19
N GLU A 36 -1.12 -6.11 13.30
CA GLU A 36 -2.21 -6.52 14.18
C GLU A 36 -2.91 -5.32 14.80
N ARG A 37 -2.13 -4.31 15.20
CA ARG A 37 -2.68 -3.05 15.71
C ARG A 37 -3.38 -2.26 14.61
N LEU A 38 -2.80 -2.27 13.42
CA LEU A 38 -3.42 -1.63 12.27
C LEU A 38 -4.77 -2.27 11.95
N LEU A 39 -4.84 -3.59 11.96
CA LEU A 39 -6.08 -4.32 11.71
C LEU A 39 -7.16 -3.92 12.71
N LYS A 40 -6.81 -3.86 13.99
CA LYS A 40 -7.73 -3.44 15.05
C LYS A 40 -8.21 -2.00 14.84
N ALA A 41 -7.29 -1.09 14.53
CA ALA A 41 -7.62 0.31 14.28
C ALA A 41 -8.54 0.47 13.07
N LEU A 42 -8.30 -0.29 12.01
CA LEU A 42 -9.17 -0.28 10.83
C LEU A 42 -10.58 -0.77 11.16
N ARG A 43 -10.70 -1.83 11.96
CA ARG A 43 -12.01 -2.32 12.40
C ARG A 43 -12.75 -1.29 13.23
N GLU A 44 -12.06 -0.63 14.15
CA GLU A 44 -12.64 0.42 14.98
C GLU A 44 -13.08 1.63 14.15
N ALA A 45 -12.41 1.90 13.04
CA ALA A 45 -12.80 2.95 12.11
C ALA A 45 -13.92 2.54 11.16
N GLY A 46 -14.42 1.31 11.27
CA GLY A 46 -15.54 0.84 10.48
C GLY A 46 -15.15 0.08 9.22
N ALA A 47 -13.90 -0.40 9.13
CA ALA A 47 -13.48 -1.22 8.00
C ALA A 47 -14.34 -2.46 7.87
N GLY A 48 -14.80 -2.73 6.68
CA GLY A 48 -15.62 -3.87 6.38
C GLY A 48 -15.67 -4.11 4.88
N ARG A 49 -16.58 -4.98 4.48
CA ARG A 49 -16.71 -5.41 3.09
C ARG A 49 -16.87 -4.23 2.14
N GLY A 50 -16.05 -4.21 1.10
CA GLY A 50 -16.12 -3.20 0.05
C GLY A 50 -15.39 -1.90 0.35
N ALA A 51 -14.72 -1.78 1.50
CA ALA A 51 -13.95 -0.58 1.81
C ALA A 51 -12.69 -0.50 0.94
N TYR A 52 -12.30 0.70 0.59
CA TYR A 52 -11.01 0.98 -0.04
C TYR A 52 -10.01 1.27 1.07
N LEU A 53 -8.90 0.54 1.10
CA LEU A 53 -7.86 0.71 2.11
C LEU A 53 -6.61 1.29 1.47
N GLY A 54 -6.15 2.43 1.97
CA GLY A 54 -4.90 3.06 1.56
C GLY A 54 -3.88 2.96 2.69
N LEU A 55 -2.71 2.40 2.39
CA LEU A 55 -1.65 2.22 3.37
C LEU A 55 -0.60 3.32 3.19
N GLY A 56 -0.43 4.16 4.20
CA GLY A 56 0.55 5.23 4.20
C GLY A 56 1.98 4.73 4.34
N PRO A 57 2.96 5.65 4.26
CA PRO A 57 4.36 5.32 4.47
C PRO A 57 4.56 4.60 5.80
N GLY A 58 5.40 3.59 5.80
CA GLY A 58 5.60 2.73 6.96
C GLY A 58 4.76 1.45 6.93
N PHE A 59 3.62 1.44 6.24
CA PHE A 59 2.77 0.24 6.13
C PHE A 59 2.92 -0.46 4.79
N ALA A 60 3.21 0.29 3.73
CA ALA A 60 3.49 -0.26 2.41
C ALA A 60 4.59 0.55 1.75
N LEU A 61 5.34 -0.11 0.88
CA LEU A 61 6.37 0.55 0.08
C LEU A 61 5.77 0.95 -1.26
N LEU A 62 6.03 2.18 -1.70
CA LEU A 62 5.68 2.64 -3.04
C LEU A 62 6.87 3.44 -3.57
N ARG A 63 7.42 3.01 -4.71
CA ARG A 63 8.57 3.67 -5.31
C ARG A 63 8.47 3.73 -6.82
N LEU A 64 9.10 4.75 -7.38
CA LEU A 64 9.26 4.92 -8.81
C LEU A 64 10.76 4.98 -9.09
N GLN A 65 11.28 4.03 -9.86
CA GLN A 65 12.70 4.00 -10.16
C GLN A 65 12.98 3.28 -11.49
N PRO A 66 14.17 3.52 -12.09
CA PRO A 66 14.57 2.79 -13.29
C PRO A 66 15.02 1.36 -12.95
N PHE A 67 14.69 0.44 -13.86
CA PHE A 67 15.16 -0.94 -13.83
C PHE A 67 15.79 -1.30 -15.17
N PRO A 68 16.77 -2.20 -15.20
CA PRO A 68 17.33 -2.66 -16.46
C PRO A 68 16.28 -3.34 -17.33
N SER A 69 16.32 -3.07 -18.64
CA SER A 69 15.44 -3.70 -19.61
C SER A 69 16.15 -4.82 -20.38
N LEU A 70 16.99 -5.57 -19.67
CA LEU A 70 17.79 -6.65 -20.27
C LEU A 70 16.95 -7.88 -20.55
N GLN A 71 17.21 -8.52 -21.72
CA GLN A 71 16.58 -9.77 -22.08
C GLN A 71 17.00 -10.88 -21.11
N GLY A 72 16.07 -11.79 -20.81
CA GLY A 72 16.34 -12.92 -19.91
C GLY A 72 16.31 -12.55 -18.43
N PHE A 73 16.02 -11.31 -18.11
CA PHE A 73 15.92 -10.83 -16.75
C PHE A 73 14.46 -10.56 -16.43
N SER A 74 13.93 -11.26 -15.42
CA SER A 74 12.55 -11.06 -15.00
C SER A 74 12.42 -9.74 -14.24
N LEU A 75 11.56 -8.86 -14.74
CA LEU A 75 11.27 -7.60 -14.07
C LEU A 75 10.61 -7.87 -12.70
N GLU A 76 9.75 -8.87 -12.63
CA GLU A 76 9.10 -9.27 -11.39
C GLU A 76 10.13 -9.64 -10.31
N GLU A 77 11.13 -10.45 -10.68
CA GLU A 77 12.20 -10.83 -9.76
C GLU A 77 13.04 -9.63 -9.35
N ALA A 78 13.31 -8.71 -10.27
CA ALA A 78 14.08 -7.51 -10.00
C ALA A 78 13.34 -6.59 -9.02
N VAL A 79 12.04 -6.41 -9.21
CA VAL A 79 11.21 -5.61 -8.32
C VAL A 79 11.18 -6.23 -6.92
N LEU A 80 11.01 -7.54 -6.84
CA LEU A 80 11.02 -8.23 -5.54
C LEU A 80 12.37 -8.07 -4.84
N ALA A 81 13.47 -8.27 -5.55
CA ALA A 81 14.81 -8.12 -4.99
C ALA A 81 15.04 -6.70 -4.45
N GLU A 82 14.58 -5.69 -5.20
CA GLU A 82 14.72 -4.30 -4.78
C GLU A 82 13.85 -4.00 -3.54
N ALA A 83 12.62 -4.52 -3.51
CA ALA A 83 11.73 -4.36 -2.37
C ALA A 83 12.31 -5.02 -1.11
N GLU A 84 12.92 -6.20 -1.24
CA GLU A 84 13.54 -6.92 -0.12
C GLU A 84 14.72 -6.17 0.49
N ARG A 85 15.34 -5.27 -0.25
CA ARG A 85 16.44 -4.44 0.26
C ARG A 85 15.97 -3.35 1.20
N SER A 86 14.67 -3.06 1.23
CA SER A 86 14.12 -2.07 2.14
C SER A 86 14.18 -2.58 3.59
N PRO A 87 14.69 -1.80 4.55
CA PRO A 87 14.67 -2.21 5.95
C PRO A 87 13.28 -2.19 6.57
N LEU A 88 12.28 -1.67 5.85
CA LEU A 88 10.93 -1.49 6.36
C LEU A 88 10.27 -2.79 6.84
N PHE A 89 10.53 -3.88 6.15
CA PHE A 89 9.80 -5.13 6.41
C PHE A 89 10.59 -6.20 7.17
N GLY A 90 11.84 -5.91 7.54
CA GLY A 90 12.60 -6.80 8.42
C GLY A 90 12.80 -8.23 7.94
N GLY A 91 12.91 -8.45 6.63
CA GLY A 91 13.14 -9.76 6.07
C GLY A 91 11.90 -10.63 5.91
N GLU A 92 10.70 -10.10 6.11
CA GLU A 92 9.47 -10.83 5.85
C GLU A 92 9.30 -11.12 4.35
N GLU A 93 8.58 -12.19 4.04
CA GLU A 93 8.22 -12.51 2.66
C GLU A 93 7.25 -11.47 2.13
N LEU A 94 7.53 -10.94 0.93
CA LEU A 94 6.79 -9.80 0.38
C LEU A 94 5.91 -10.20 -0.80
N LEU A 95 4.78 -9.50 -0.92
CA LEU A 95 4.01 -9.40 -2.15
C LEU A 95 4.41 -8.11 -2.84
N THR A 96 4.60 -8.18 -4.15
CA THR A 96 4.93 -7.02 -4.97
C THR A 96 3.99 -6.91 -6.16
N ASP A 97 3.79 -5.68 -6.60
CA ASP A 97 3.09 -5.40 -7.84
C ASP A 97 3.79 -4.22 -8.51
N TYR A 98 3.66 -4.10 -9.82
CA TYR A 98 4.36 -3.05 -10.53
C TYR A 98 3.65 -2.65 -11.82
N TYR A 99 3.96 -1.41 -12.27
CA TYR A 99 3.52 -0.87 -13.55
C TYR A 99 4.70 -0.32 -14.30
N LEU A 100 4.77 -0.62 -15.60
CA LEU A 100 5.72 0.03 -16.50
C LEU A 100 5.18 1.41 -16.82
N VAL A 101 5.91 2.43 -16.38
CA VAL A 101 5.47 3.83 -16.57
C VAL A 101 5.92 4.36 -17.92
N ALA A 102 7.20 4.20 -18.26
CA ALA A 102 7.75 4.69 -19.51
C ALA A 102 9.17 4.15 -19.69
N PRO A 103 9.66 4.05 -20.95
CA PRO A 103 11.08 3.86 -21.16
C PRO A 103 11.82 5.08 -20.62
N GLU A 104 12.91 4.89 -19.91
CA GLU A 104 13.76 5.98 -19.46
C GLU A 104 14.86 6.25 -20.49
N ASP A 105 15.49 5.16 -20.97
CA ASP A 105 16.47 5.20 -22.04
C ASP A 105 16.49 3.83 -22.74
N GLU A 106 17.48 3.56 -23.58
CA GLU A 106 17.56 2.30 -24.34
C GLU A 106 17.79 1.07 -23.45
N ARG A 107 18.27 1.27 -22.22
CA ARG A 107 18.67 0.19 -21.31
C ARG A 107 17.82 0.10 -20.06
N HIS A 108 16.97 1.07 -19.82
CA HIS A 108 16.19 1.15 -18.58
C HIS A 108 14.73 1.46 -18.86
N VAL A 109 13.89 0.89 -18.03
CA VAL A 109 12.46 1.22 -17.98
C VAL A 109 12.16 1.82 -16.63
N ARG A 110 11.26 2.79 -16.60
CA ARG A 110 10.81 3.39 -15.35
C ARG A 110 9.63 2.59 -14.81
N VAL A 111 9.73 2.15 -13.58
CA VAL A 111 8.76 1.26 -12.95
C VAL A 111 8.23 1.86 -11.68
N LEU A 112 6.91 1.92 -11.56
CA LEU A 112 6.23 2.19 -10.30
C LEU A 112 5.94 0.85 -9.64
N TYR A 113 6.45 0.62 -8.42
CA TYR A 113 6.19 -0.63 -7.74
C TYR A 113 5.79 -0.43 -6.29
N ALA A 114 5.05 -1.42 -5.79
CA ALA A 114 4.58 -1.44 -4.42
C ALA A 114 4.90 -2.79 -3.78
N ALA A 115 5.07 -2.79 -2.47
CA ALA A 115 5.32 -4.02 -1.73
C ALA A 115 4.73 -3.95 -0.33
N LEU A 116 4.30 -5.09 0.18
CA LEU A 116 3.94 -5.29 1.58
C LEU A 116 4.15 -6.75 1.94
N PRO A 117 4.30 -7.06 3.25
CA PRO A 117 4.45 -8.45 3.67
C PRO A 117 3.23 -9.29 3.31
N LYS A 118 3.46 -10.54 2.89
CA LYS A 118 2.37 -11.50 2.64
C LYS A 118 1.50 -11.68 3.87
N ARG A 119 2.10 -11.67 5.06
CA ARG A 119 1.37 -11.78 6.31
C ARG A 119 0.37 -10.63 6.47
N ALA A 120 0.79 -9.42 6.16
CA ALA A 120 -0.09 -8.25 6.21
C ALA A 120 -1.24 -8.35 5.22
N ALA A 121 -0.95 -8.79 4.00
CA ALA A 121 -1.98 -8.98 2.98
C ALA A 121 -3.03 -9.98 3.45
N GLY A 122 -2.62 -11.07 4.10
CA GLY A 122 -3.53 -12.06 4.65
C GLY A 122 -4.41 -11.51 5.76
N LEU A 123 -3.83 -10.72 6.68
CA LEU A 123 -4.59 -10.08 7.75
C LEU A 123 -5.63 -9.10 7.20
N LEU A 124 -5.24 -8.27 6.24
CA LEU A 124 -6.14 -7.27 5.66
C LEU A 124 -7.23 -7.89 4.80
N ALA A 125 -6.95 -9.02 4.15
CA ALA A 125 -7.94 -9.75 3.37
C ALA A 125 -9.13 -10.19 4.21
N GLY A 126 -8.93 -10.42 5.51
CA GLY A 126 -9.99 -10.76 6.43
C GLY A 126 -11.07 -9.69 6.58
N LEU A 127 -10.76 -8.44 6.26
CA LEU A 127 -11.72 -7.34 6.27
C LEU A 127 -12.58 -7.30 5.00
N ARG A 128 -12.27 -8.11 4.01
CA ARG A 128 -12.93 -8.16 2.69
C ARG A 128 -12.99 -6.79 2.00
N PRO A 129 -11.85 -6.07 1.91
CA PRO A 129 -11.83 -4.78 1.25
C PRO A 129 -12.03 -4.91 -0.26
N ALA A 130 -12.50 -3.83 -0.89
CA ALA A 130 -12.54 -3.76 -2.34
C ALA A 130 -11.13 -3.66 -2.92
N ARG A 131 -10.27 -2.91 -2.23
CA ARG A 131 -8.88 -2.70 -2.63
C ARG A 131 -8.01 -2.45 -1.41
N VAL A 132 -6.76 -2.91 -1.48
CA VAL A 132 -5.69 -2.55 -0.55
C VAL A 132 -4.53 -2.05 -1.40
N GLU A 133 -4.17 -0.80 -1.23
CA GLU A 133 -3.14 -0.16 -2.05
C GLU A 133 -2.33 0.84 -1.21
N PRO A 134 -1.14 1.24 -1.69
CA PRO A 134 -0.49 2.41 -1.11
C PRO A 134 -1.41 3.62 -1.14
N LEU A 135 -1.34 4.44 -0.12
CA LEU A 135 -2.28 5.53 0.11
C LEU A 135 -2.55 6.42 -1.12
N PRO A 136 -1.53 6.89 -1.87
CA PRO A 136 -1.81 7.72 -3.04
C PRO A 136 -2.66 7.02 -4.11
N LEU A 137 -2.41 5.72 -4.33
CA LEU A 137 -3.17 4.96 -5.32
C LEU A 137 -4.60 4.70 -4.87
N ALA A 138 -4.80 4.41 -3.59
CA ALA A 138 -6.13 4.19 -3.03
C ALA A 138 -6.97 5.46 -3.13
N LEU A 139 -6.37 6.60 -2.80
CA LEU A 139 -7.04 7.89 -2.90
C LEU A 139 -7.43 8.20 -4.34
N TRP A 140 -6.52 7.97 -5.28
CA TRP A 140 -6.76 8.18 -6.71
C TRP A 140 -7.92 7.31 -7.22
N ARG A 141 -7.90 6.02 -6.90
CA ARG A 141 -8.98 5.11 -7.35
C ARG A 141 -10.33 5.47 -6.75
N TYR A 142 -10.34 5.84 -5.49
CA TYR A 142 -11.58 6.25 -4.82
C TYR A 142 -12.16 7.51 -5.46
N ALA A 143 -11.31 8.48 -5.77
CA ALA A 143 -11.73 9.71 -6.44
C ALA A 143 -12.30 9.42 -7.83
N LEU A 144 -11.64 8.53 -8.60
CA LEU A 144 -12.15 8.13 -9.91
C LEU A 144 -13.50 7.41 -9.80
N ALA A 145 -13.64 6.49 -8.88
CA ALA A 145 -14.90 5.77 -8.69
C ALA A 145 -16.04 6.70 -8.35
N LYS A 146 -15.80 7.70 -7.50
CA LYS A 146 -16.81 8.72 -7.18
C LYS A 146 -17.16 9.60 -8.35
N SER A 147 -16.15 10.00 -9.12
CA SER A 147 -16.36 10.82 -10.32
C SER A 147 -17.21 10.10 -11.36
N GLU A 148 -16.97 8.80 -11.56
CA GLU A 148 -17.72 7.99 -12.53
C GLU A 148 -19.12 7.64 -12.04
N GLY A 149 -19.33 7.60 -10.74
CA GLY A 149 -20.62 7.27 -10.15
C GLY A 149 -21.62 8.39 -10.09
N GLN A 150 -21.26 9.55 -10.63
CA GLN A 150 -22.14 10.70 -10.62
C GLN A 150 -22.90 10.85 -11.95
#